data_d4f334b7d0e8e98bbc9a559f54fd295f
#
_entry.id   d4f334b7d0e8e98bbc9a559f54fd295f
#
_cell.length_a   1.000
_cell.length_b   1.000
_cell.length_c   1.000
_cell.angle_alpha   90.00
_cell.angle_beta   90.00
_cell.angle_gamma   90.00
#
_symmetry.space_group_name_H-M   'P 1'
#
loop_
_entity.id
_entity.type
_entity.pdbx_description
1 polymer ?
#
loop_
_entity_poly.entity_id
_entity_poly.type
_entity_poly.pdbx_seq_one_letter_code
_entity_poly.pdbx_strand_id
1 'polypeptide(L)'
;MDSFSSEQHDIPIQILISDITTVEGEASSPPSVSLKVTLRNTSEKPVSFLRWSTPFDLRAVPMGIFKFQSITTGELAPCLDVKLGRKMPREGVFSDDDIVSIDAGGEESRTIEIKAPEVVLTRGEKYVVNARGFWMHVLVGEREEAKKTDANVLREDFESRGVEVEV
;
A
#
# COMPACT_ATOMS: atom_id res chain seq x y z
N MET A 1 29.97 -0.86 -5.69
CA MET A 1 29.24 -0.93 -5.81
C MET A 1 28.22 -1.17 -5.81
N ASP A 2 27.80 -1.28 -5.89
CA ASP A 2 26.95 -1.44 -5.79
C ASP A 2 25.80 -1.86 -5.88
N SER A 3 25.56 -2.73 -6.05
CA SER A 3 24.24 -3.30 -5.81
C SER A 3 23.18 -2.30 -5.52
N PHE A 4 23.57 -1.13 -5.37
CA PHE A 4 22.65 -0.05 -5.06
C PHE A 4 21.75 0.27 -6.23
N SER A 5 22.17 -0.04 -7.40
CA SER A 5 21.34 0.21 -8.57
C SER A 5 20.05 -0.59 -8.51
N SER A 6 20.07 -1.75 -7.85
CA SER A 6 18.86 -2.56 -7.77
C SER A 6 17.83 -1.93 -6.83
N GLU A 7 18.23 -0.98 -6.02
CA GLU A 7 17.31 -0.31 -5.13
C GLU A 7 16.77 0.98 -5.70
N GLN A 8 17.26 1.37 -6.87
CA GLN A 8 16.75 2.55 -7.54
C GLN A 8 15.47 2.17 -8.25
N HIS A 9 14.41 2.81 -7.86
CA HIS A 9 13.10 2.60 -8.44
C HIS A 9 12.79 3.72 -9.40
N ASP A 10 12.26 3.36 -10.57
CA ASP A 10 11.83 4.37 -11.54
C ASP A 10 10.57 5.08 -11.06
N ILE A 11 9.85 4.48 -10.15
CA ILE A 11 8.60 5.05 -9.65
C ILE A 11 8.91 5.97 -8.47
N PRO A 12 8.66 7.28 -8.61
CA PRO A 12 9.03 8.25 -7.59
C PRO A 12 7.95 8.39 -6.50
N ILE A 13 7.51 7.28 -5.95
CA ILE A 13 6.53 7.28 -4.87
C ILE A 13 7.13 6.59 -3.66
N GLN A 14 7.22 7.32 -2.55
CA GLN A 14 7.68 6.79 -1.28
C GLN A 14 6.48 6.41 -0.43
N ILE A 15 6.52 5.23 0.17
CA ILE A 15 5.44 4.73 1.02
C ILE A 15 5.89 4.84 2.47
N LEU A 16 5.08 5.54 3.29
CA LEU A 16 5.39 5.76 4.70
C LEU A 16 4.22 5.26 5.53
N ILE A 17 4.53 4.47 6.55
CA ILE A 17 3.53 4.01 7.53
C ILE A 17 3.84 4.72 8.84
N SER A 18 2.82 5.32 9.45
CA SER A 18 2.99 6.12 10.66
C SER A 18 1.72 6.11 11.50
N ASP A 19 1.78 6.79 12.64
CA ASP A 19 0.61 7.02 13.52
C ASP A 19 -0.13 5.73 13.83
N ILE A 20 0.61 4.70 14.22
CA ILE A 20 0.02 3.40 14.52
C ILE A 20 -0.51 3.41 15.93
N THR A 21 -1.79 3.11 16.08
CA THR A 21 -2.43 3.01 17.40
C THR A 21 -3.18 1.70 17.51
N THR A 22 -3.09 1.09 18.70
CA THR A 22 -3.86 -0.11 18.99
C THR A 22 -5.25 0.34 19.42
N VAL A 23 -6.26 -0.31 18.83
CA VAL A 23 -7.65 -0.01 19.18
C VAL A 23 -8.12 -1.03 20.20
N GLU A 24 -8.54 -0.54 21.37
CA GLU A 24 -9.04 -1.42 22.41
C GLU A 24 -10.41 -1.95 22.03
N GLY A 25 -10.58 -3.25 22.20
CA GLY A 25 -11.84 -3.92 21.97
C GLY A 25 -12.14 -4.83 23.12
N GLU A 26 -13.09 -5.74 22.93
CA GLU A 26 -13.43 -6.71 23.94
C GLU A 26 -12.24 -7.64 24.18
N ALA A 27 -12.06 -8.04 25.46
CA ALA A 27 -10.92 -8.86 25.83
C ALA A 27 -10.88 -10.22 25.10
N SER A 28 -12.03 -10.70 24.65
CA SER A 28 -12.14 -11.97 23.94
C SER A 28 -11.87 -11.85 22.44
N SER A 29 -11.75 -10.63 21.94
CA SER A 29 -11.54 -10.40 20.51
C SER A 29 -10.07 -10.11 20.22
N PRO A 30 -9.57 -10.48 19.04
CA PRO A 30 -8.22 -10.06 18.65
C PRO A 30 -8.13 -8.54 18.64
N PRO A 31 -6.97 -7.98 18.98
CA PRO A 31 -6.80 -6.53 18.92
C PRO A 31 -6.82 -6.04 17.47
N SER A 32 -7.17 -4.78 17.30
CA SER A 32 -7.11 -4.12 15.98
C SER A 32 -6.14 -2.95 16.07
N VAL A 33 -5.72 -2.49 14.92
CA VAL A 33 -4.72 -1.43 14.80
C VAL A 33 -5.21 -0.43 13.76
N SER A 34 -5.03 0.85 14.05
CA SER A 34 -5.24 1.91 13.08
C SER A 34 -3.87 2.45 12.69
N LEU A 35 -3.63 2.63 11.40
CA LEU A 35 -2.37 3.20 10.93
C LEU A 35 -2.64 4.19 9.82
N LYS A 36 -1.66 5.08 9.62
CA LYS A 36 -1.71 6.05 8.53
C LYS A 36 -0.70 5.62 7.48
N VAL A 37 -1.15 5.53 6.23
CA VAL A 37 -0.24 5.30 5.12
C VAL A 37 -0.19 6.57 4.28
N THR A 38 1.03 7.02 3.97
CA THR A 38 1.28 8.21 3.19
C THR A 38 2.06 7.83 1.95
N LEU A 39 1.61 8.31 0.81
CA LEU A 39 2.33 8.16 -0.45
C LEU A 39 2.84 9.54 -0.83
N ARG A 40 4.16 9.67 -0.98
CA ARG A 40 4.81 10.93 -1.29
C ARG A 40 5.42 10.88 -2.67
N ASN A 41 5.08 11.87 -3.49
CA ASN A 41 5.68 12.03 -4.81
C ASN A 41 7.02 12.75 -4.65
N THR A 42 8.11 12.03 -4.90
CA THR A 42 9.47 12.59 -4.71
C THR A 42 10.00 13.26 -5.98
N SER A 43 9.20 13.37 -7.03
CA SER A 43 9.64 13.96 -8.29
C SER A 43 9.19 15.41 -8.43
N GLU A 44 9.67 16.06 -9.46
CA GLU A 44 9.32 17.44 -9.77
C GLU A 44 8.14 17.57 -10.71
N LYS A 45 7.48 16.45 -11.02
CA LYS A 45 6.29 16.42 -11.88
C LYS A 45 5.17 15.71 -11.14
N PRO A 46 3.90 15.97 -11.50
CA PRO A 46 2.82 15.21 -10.92
C PRO A 46 2.96 13.73 -11.28
N VAL A 47 2.48 12.86 -10.41
CA VAL A 47 2.44 11.42 -10.65
C VAL A 47 1.02 10.95 -10.46
N SER A 48 0.58 10.05 -11.34
CA SER A 48 -0.74 9.44 -11.24
C SER A 48 -0.59 7.93 -11.34
N PHE A 49 -1.41 7.21 -10.60
CA PHE A 49 -1.33 5.74 -10.60
C PHE A 49 -2.70 5.12 -10.42
N LEU A 50 -2.82 3.91 -10.96
CA LEU A 50 -3.97 3.06 -10.74
C LEU A 50 -3.85 2.50 -9.32
N ARG A 51 -4.90 2.67 -8.49
CA ARG A 51 -4.82 2.29 -7.08
C ARG A 51 -4.90 0.79 -6.83
N TRP A 52 -5.24 -0.02 -7.84
CA TRP A 52 -5.33 -1.47 -7.69
C TRP A 52 -4.01 -2.06 -7.23
N SER A 53 -4.06 -2.91 -6.19
CA SER A 53 -2.90 -3.59 -5.61
C SER A 53 -1.90 -2.65 -4.93
N THR A 54 -2.33 -1.44 -4.59
CA THR A 54 -1.51 -0.46 -3.88
C THR A 54 -2.07 -0.24 -2.48
N PRO A 55 -1.35 0.49 -1.61
CA PRO A 55 -1.89 0.80 -0.28
C PRO A 55 -3.20 1.58 -0.30
N PHE A 56 -3.54 2.21 -1.41
CA PHE A 56 -4.78 2.96 -1.56
C PHE A 56 -5.90 2.16 -2.21
N ASP A 57 -5.67 0.87 -2.46
CA ASP A 57 -6.73 -0.02 -2.93
C ASP A 57 -7.79 -0.13 -1.84
N LEU A 58 -9.06 -0.05 -2.21
CA LEU A 58 -10.15 -0.20 -1.24
C LEU A 58 -10.17 -1.56 -0.58
N ARG A 59 -9.54 -2.55 -1.18
CA ARG A 59 -9.43 -3.91 -0.65
C ARG A 59 -8.01 -4.24 -0.21
N ALA A 60 -7.20 -3.21 0.08
CA ALA A 60 -5.79 -3.41 0.42
C ALA A 60 -5.62 -4.38 1.59
N VAL A 61 -6.43 -4.24 2.65
CA VAL A 61 -6.27 -5.05 3.85
C VAL A 61 -6.58 -6.53 3.57
N PRO A 62 -7.76 -6.88 3.03
CA PRO A 62 -8.04 -8.30 2.76
C PRO A 62 -7.15 -8.88 1.67
N MET A 63 -6.58 -8.07 0.79
CA MET A 63 -5.63 -8.55 -0.22
C MET A 63 -4.25 -8.83 0.34
N GLY A 64 -4.00 -8.46 1.60
CA GLY A 64 -2.72 -8.72 2.22
C GLY A 64 -1.63 -7.71 1.86
N ILE A 65 -2.01 -6.51 1.45
CA ILE A 65 -1.03 -5.46 1.14
C ILE A 65 -0.24 -5.09 2.39
N PHE A 66 -0.89 -5.09 3.56
CA PHE A 66 -0.22 -4.78 4.82
C PHE A 66 0.14 -6.10 5.52
N LYS A 67 1.42 -6.36 5.71
CA LYS A 67 1.93 -7.57 6.34
C LYS A 67 2.46 -7.26 7.73
N PHE A 68 2.07 -8.07 8.69
CA PHE A 68 2.52 -7.97 10.07
C PHE A 68 3.36 -9.20 10.39
N GLN A 69 4.65 -9.00 10.60
CA GLN A 69 5.56 -10.11 10.92
C GLN A 69 5.92 -10.06 12.39
N SER A 70 5.68 -11.15 13.10
CA SER A 70 6.02 -11.23 14.53
C SER A 70 7.53 -11.14 14.71
N ILE A 71 7.96 -10.26 15.61
CA ILE A 71 9.38 -10.13 15.94
C ILE A 71 9.85 -11.38 16.69
N THR A 72 8.97 -11.96 17.50
CA THR A 72 9.30 -13.10 18.33
C THR A 72 9.45 -14.39 17.52
N THR A 73 8.49 -14.66 16.62
CA THR A 73 8.47 -15.93 15.87
C THR A 73 8.98 -15.81 14.46
N GLY A 74 9.02 -14.60 13.91
CA GLY A 74 9.37 -14.39 12.50
C GLY A 74 8.26 -14.74 11.54
N GLU A 75 7.11 -15.19 12.04
CA GLU A 75 6.00 -15.59 11.18
C GLU A 75 5.06 -14.41 10.91
N LEU A 76 4.43 -14.44 9.76
CA LEU A 76 3.42 -13.44 9.42
C LEU A 76 2.14 -13.72 10.19
N ALA A 77 1.49 -12.67 10.65
CA ALA A 77 0.16 -12.79 11.23
C ALA A 77 -0.79 -13.34 10.18
N PRO A 78 -1.73 -14.22 10.57
CA PRO A 78 -2.68 -14.77 9.62
C PRO A 78 -3.47 -13.65 8.93
N CYS A 79 -3.61 -13.74 7.62
CA CYS A 79 -4.40 -12.77 6.88
C CYS A 79 -5.11 -13.49 5.73
N LEU A 80 -6.16 -12.87 5.22
CA LEU A 80 -6.98 -13.49 4.17
C LEU A 80 -6.23 -13.65 2.86
N ASP A 81 -5.40 -12.67 2.51
CA ASP A 81 -4.60 -12.72 1.28
C ASP A 81 -5.45 -13.02 0.05
N VAL A 82 -6.55 -12.29 -0.09
CA VAL A 82 -7.52 -12.49 -1.16
C VAL A 82 -6.94 -12.04 -2.49
N LYS A 83 -7.13 -12.85 -3.53
CA LYS A 83 -6.74 -12.49 -4.89
C LYS A 83 -7.96 -11.94 -5.61
N LEU A 84 -7.84 -10.73 -6.15
CA LEU A 84 -8.93 -10.08 -6.87
C LEU A 84 -8.61 -10.02 -8.35
N GLY A 85 -9.52 -10.57 -9.17
CA GLY A 85 -9.47 -10.37 -10.60
C GLY A 85 -10.16 -9.05 -10.92
N ARG A 86 -9.50 -8.20 -11.66
CA ARG A 86 -10.03 -6.92 -12.07
C ARG A 86 -10.11 -6.86 -13.59
N LYS A 87 -11.22 -6.32 -14.08
CA LYS A 87 -11.47 -6.24 -15.50
C LYS A 87 -10.97 -4.91 -16.03
N MET A 88 -10.16 -4.97 -17.10
CA MET A 88 -9.74 -3.74 -17.76
C MET A 88 -10.94 -3.08 -18.43
N PRO A 89 -11.03 -1.75 -18.39
CA PRO A 89 -12.13 -1.03 -19.01
C PRO A 89 -12.15 -1.26 -20.53
N ARG A 90 -13.35 -1.48 -21.07
CA ARG A 90 -13.50 -1.72 -22.50
C ARG A 90 -13.23 -0.48 -23.34
N GLU A 91 -13.50 0.69 -22.77
CA GLU A 91 -13.34 1.95 -23.49
C GLU A 91 -11.91 2.48 -23.50
N GLY A 92 -10.98 1.73 -22.90
CA GLY A 92 -9.58 2.11 -22.90
C GLY A 92 -9.22 3.23 -21.93
N VAL A 93 -10.12 3.55 -21.01
CA VAL A 93 -9.91 4.61 -20.01
C VAL A 93 -10.34 4.09 -18.64
N PHE A 94 -9.45 4.22 -17.65
CA PHE A 94 -9.79 3.85 -16.27
C PHE A 94 -10.78 4.86 -15.70
N SER A 95 -11.59 4.39 -14.76
CA SER A 95 -12.48 5.27 -14.00
C SER A 95 -11.65 6.31 -13.24
N ASP A 96 -12.17 7.51 -13.15
CA ASP A 96 -11.53 8.59 -12.41
C ASP A 96 -11.26 8.17 -10.96
N ASP A 97 -12.19 7.40 -10.36
CA ASP A 97 -12.07 6.95 -8.98
C ASP A 97 -10.91 5.98 -8.78
N ASP A 98 -10.45 5.34 -9.83
CA ASP A 98 -9.37 4.36 -9.73
C ASP A 98 -7.99 4.95 -9.95
N ILE A 99 -7.91 6.22 -10.35
CA ILE A 99 -6.64 6.90 -10.59
C ILE A 99 -6.41 7.93 -9.48
N VAL A 100 -5.28 7.79 -8.81
CA VAL A 100 -4.84 8.72 -7.75
C VAL A 100 -3.74 9.59 -8.31
N SER A 101 -3.82 10.89 -8.08
CA SER A 101 -2.81 11.83 -8.53
C SER A 101 -2.20 12.56 -7.36
N ILE A 102 -0.89 12.75 -7.38
CA ILE A 102 -0.16 13.46 -6.35
C ILE A 102 0.70 14.52 -7.02
N ASP A 103 0.54 15.76 -6.58
CA ASP A 103 1.32 16.89 -7.14
C ASP A 103 2.82 16.69 -6.90
N ALA A 104 3.62 17.38 -7.70
CA ALA A 104 5.08 17.35 -7.55
C ALA A 104 5.46 17.70 -6.11
N GLY A 105 6.24 16.83 -5.47
CA GLY A 105 6.65 17.03 -4.09
C GLY A 105 5.53 16.92 -3.06
N GLY A 106 4.32 16.59 -3.49
CA GLY A 106 3.18 16.48 -2.59
C GLY A 106 3.01 15.09 -2.02
N GLU A 107 1.97 14.94 -1.19
CA GLU A 107 1.67 13.64 -0.60
C GLU A 107 0.18 13.49 -0.37
N GLU A 108 -0.25 12.24 -0.31
CA GLU A 108 -1.61 11.84 0.01
C GLU A 108 -1.56 10.80 1.10
N SER A 109 -2.50 10.86 2.04
CA SER A 109 -2.51 9.93 3.16
C SER A 109 -3.89 9.33 3.36
N ARG A 110 -3.91 8.13 3.92
CA ARG A 110 -5.15 7.47 4.33
C ARG A 110 -4.95 6.77 5.65
N THR A 111 -6.00 6.74 6.45
CA THR A 111 -6.02 5.97 7.67
C THR A 111 -6.63 4.61 7.36
N ILE A 112 -5.94 3.55 7.76
CA ILE A 112 -6.32 2.17 7.47
C ILE A 112 -6.58 1.47 8.80
N GLU A 113 -7.69 0.73 8.88
CA GLU A 113 -7.99 -0.09 10.04
C GLU A 113 -7.65 -1.55 9.74
N ILE A 114 -6.85 -2.16 10.61
CA ILE A 114 -6.41 -3.55 10.48
C ILE A 114 -7.08 -4.35 11.58
N LYS A 115 -7.91 -5.31 11.21
CA LYS A 115 -8.66 -6.09 12.19
C LYS A 115 -9.03 -7.46 11.63
N ALA A 116 -9.40 -8.37 12.54
CA ALA A 116 -9.91 -9.68 12.16
C ALA A 116 -11.25 -9.52 11.44
N PRO A 117 -11.57 -10.38 10.48
CA PRO A 117 -10.80 -11.56 10.07
C PRO A 117 -9.73 -11.29 9.02
N GLU A 118 -9.65 -10.07 8.48
CA GLU A 118 -8.71 -9.76 7.41
C GLU A 118 -7.26 -9.97 7.87
N VAL A 119 -6.94 -9.52 9.08
CA VAL A 119 -5.63 -9.76 9.69
C VAL A 119 -5.88 -10.09 11.16
N VAL A 120 -5.32 -11.20 11.64
CA VAL A 120 -5.53 -11.63 13.02
C VAL A 120 -4.25 -11.37 13.81
N LEU A 121 -4.30 -10.38 14.69
CA LEU A 121 -3.17 -10.01 15.54
C LEU A 121 -3.32 -10.64 16.92
N THR A 122 -2.19 -10.91 17.57
CA THR A 122 -2.18 -11.52 18.91
C THR A 122 -1.83 -10.44 19.94
N ARG A 123 -2.67 -10.31 20.96
CA ARG A 123 -2.46 -9.32 22.02
C ARG A 123 -1.13 -9.57 22.73
N GLY A 124 -0.38 -8.51 22.96
CA GLY A 124 0.91 -8.57 23.61
C GLY A 124 2.07 -8.86 22.68
N GLU A 125 1.79 -9.15 21.42
CA GLU A 125 2.82 -9.45 20.43
C GLU A 125 3.40 -8.17 19.83
N LYS A 126 4.67 -8.23 19.45
CA LYS A 126 5.31 -7.15 18.71
C LYS A 126 5.46 -7.56 17.27
N TYR A 127 5.12 -6.66 16.38
CA TYR A 127 5.18 -6.90 14.95
C TYR A 127 5.98 -5.83 14.23
N VAL A 128 6.52 -6.19 13.07
CA VAL A 128 6.97 -5.22 12.08
C VAL A 128 5.91 -5.21 10.99
N VAL A 129 5.34 -4.05 10.71
CA VAL A 129 4.35 -3.91 9.64
C VAL A 129 4.99 -3.23 8.45
N ASN A 130 4.73 -3.74 7.26
CA ASN A 130 5.09 -3.06 6.02
C ASN A 130 4.03 -3.30 4.96
N ALA A 131 4.07 -2.50 3.91
CA ALA A 131 3.18 -2.65 2.77
C ALA A 131 3.95 -3.28 1.63
N ARG A 132 3.35 -4.27 0.98
CA ARG A 132 3.91 -4.94 -0.18
C ARG A 132 2.83 -5.11 -1.24
N GLY A 133 3.18 -4.86 -2.47
CA GLY A 133 2.25 -5.02 -3.56
C GLY A 133 2.90 -4.73 -4.89
N PHE A 134 2.09 -4.30 -5.84
CA PHE A 134 2.56 -4.08 -7.19
C PHE A 134 1.95 -2.81 -7.77
N TRP A 135 2.84 -1.95 -8.29
CA TRP A 135 2.41 -0.79 -9.05
C TRP A 135 2.05 -1.27 -10.45
N MET A 136 0.78 -1.34 -10.76
CA MET A 136 0.33 -1.87 -12.05
C MET A 136 0.41 -0.84 -13.16
N HIS A 137 0.32 0.45 -12.81
CA HIS A 137 0.15 1.48 -13.83
C HIS A 137 0.46 2.84 -13.21
N VAL A 138 1.68 3.33 -13.41
CA VAL A 138 2.14 4.60 -12.85
C VAL A 138 2.68 5.47 -13.97
N LEU A 139 2.24 6.71 -14.03
CA LEU A 139 2.72 7.66 -15.02
C LEU A 139 3.19 8.93 -14.32
N VAL A 140 4.42 9.34 -14.62
CA VAL A 140 4.94 10.62 -14.18
C VAL A 140 4.59 11.64 -15.27
N GLY A 141 3.65 12.53 -14.97
CA GLY A 141 3.14 13.48 -15.96
C GLY A 141 1.66 13.75 -15.75
N GLU A 142 0.98 14.00 -16.85
CA GLU A 142 -0.41 14.44 -16.82
C GLU A 142 -1.39 13.33 -16.43
N ARG A 143 -2.35 13.67 -15.57
CA ARG A 143 -3.36 12.71 -15.11
C ARG A 143 -4.16 12.12 -16.27
N GLU A 144 -4.54 12.96 -17.25
CA GLU A 144 -5.36 12.49 -18.35
C GLU A 144 -4.66 11.41 -19.18
N GLU A 145 -3.34 11.50 -19.30
CA GLU A 145 -2.58 10.47 -19.99
C GLU A 145 -2.56 9.19 -19.15
N ALA A 146 -2.44 9.30 -17.83
CA ALA A 146 -2.41 8.15 -16.94
C ALA A 146 -3.71 7.36 -16.96
N LYS A 147 -4.83 7.99 -17.28
CA LYS A 147 -6.11 7.31 -17.33
C LYS A 147 -6.25 6.37 -18.52
N LYS A 148 -5.42 6.50 -19.52
CA LYS A 148 -5.48 5.63 -20.70
C LYS A 148 -4.87 4.28 -20.40
N THR A 149 -5.60 3.20 -20.74
CA THR A 149 -5.12 1.85 -20.46
C THR A 149 -3.90 1.47 -21.29
N ASP A 150 -3.70 2.14 -22.42
CA ASP A 150 -2.55 1.89 -23.30
C ASP A 150 -1.43 2.90 -23.13
N ALA A 151 -1.47 3.73 -22.08
CA ALA A 151 -0.41 4.68 -21.80
C ALA A 151 0.91 3.95 -21.54
N ASN A 152 2.00 4.61 -21.87
CA ASN A 152 3.34 4.08 -21.59
C ASN A 152 3.67 4.36 -20.13
N VAL A 153 3.51 3.33 -19.29
CA VAL A 153 3.56 3.48 -17.85
C VAL A 153 4.68 2.66 -17.23
N LEU A 154 4.97 2.98 -15.98
CA LEU A 154 5.92 2.23 -15.17
C LEU A 154 5.15 1.17 -14.37
N ARG A 155 5.78 0.02 -14.19
CA ARG A 155 5.24 -1.10 -13.41
C ARG A 155 6.36 -1.70 -12.60
N GLU A 156 6.07 -2.03 -11.34
CA GLU A 156 7.12 -2.48 -10.43
C GLU A 156 6.52 -3.00 -9.14
N ASP A 157 7.16 -4.00 -8.54
CA ASP A 157 6.83 -4.41 -7.18
C ASP A 157 7.24 -3.31 -6.21
N PHE A 158 6.53 -3.21 -5.10
CA PHE A 158 6.94 -2.30 -4.04
C PHE A 158 6.95 -3.00 -2.70
N GLU A 159 7.80 -2.49 -1.82
CA GLU A 159 7.83 -2.92 -0.44
C GLU A 159 8.24 -1.72 0.39
N SER A 160 7.42 -1.35 1.37
CA SER A 160 7.73 -0.22 2.21
C SER A 160 8.69 -0.61 3.33
N ARG A 161 9.29 0.40 3.96
CA ARG A 161 10.09 0.19 5.17
C ARG A 161 9.20 -0.38 6.26
N GLY A 162 9.76 -1.29 7.08
CA GLY A 162 9.04 -1.85 8.21
C GLY A 162 8.97 -0.89 9.37
N VAL A 163 7.86 -0.94 10.10
CA VAL A 163 7.64 -0.10 11.30
C VAL A 163 7.20 -1.03 12.43
N GLU A 164 7.81 -0.89 13.60
CA GLU A 164 7.45 -1.73 14.73
C GLU A 164 6.17 -1.25 15.40
N VAL A 165 5.38 -2.22 15.85
CA VAL A 165 4.16 -1.95 16.61
C VAL A 165 3.96 -3.05 17.64
N GLU A 166 3.51 -2.67 18.82
CA GLU A 166 3.12 -3.61 19.88
C GLU A 166 1.61 -3.54 20.07
N VAL A 167 0.94 -4.67 20.05
CA VAL A 167 -0.52 -4.72 20.16
C VAL A 167 -1.00 -5.38 21.44
#